data_6dcd4506f4a01f29315b843b95275778
#
_entry.id   6dcd4506f4a01f29315b843b95275778
#
_cell.length_a   1.000
_cell.length_b   1.000
_cell.length_c   1.000
_cell.angle_alpha   90.00
_cell.angle_beta   90.00
_cell.angle_gamma   90.00
#
_symmetry.space_group_name_H-M   'P 1'
#
loop_
_entity.id
_entity.type
_entity.pdbx_description
1 polymer ?
#
loop_
_entity_poly.entity_id
_entity_poly.type
_entity_poly.pdbx_seq_one_letter_code
_entity_poly.pdbx_strand_id
1 'polypeptide(L)'
;MQRQKAEARANWAGSGEAATETIWFELRDKHGATDFLGYDTESAEGVILAIVKDGAVVESAAKGENVQLVLNQTPFYGESGGQVGDTGVITTETGKLTVTDTQKRGEGLFVHYCTVEEGSVKTGEAAALTVDHARRARLRANHSATHLLHEALREVLGTHVAQKGSLVAPERLRFDVSHPKPMTAEELKIVEEMANEIIVQNTPVVTRLMSVDDAIAEGAMALFGEKYGDEVRVVSMGQGLRGSKAGKPYSVELCGGTHVSATGDIGLVRVVSESAVGAGVRRVEALTGEAARAYLGEQDERVKTLAAALKVQPADVLGRVEALLDERRKLERELTEAKKKLALAGDGQNGSGDAARDIGGGWYPGSSRRI
;
A
#
# COMPACT_ATOMS: atom_id res chain seq x y z
N MET A 1 -29.90 4.30 -22.63
CA MET A 1 -29.14 4.12 -21.39
C MET A 1 -29.85 3.24 -20.35
N GLN A 2 -31.11 3.50 -19.96
CA GLN A 2 -31.83 2.65 -18.98
C GLN A 2 -32.00 1.17 -19.42
N ARG A 3 -32.21 0.91 -20.71
CA ARG A 3 -32.40 -0.44 -21.25
C ARG A 3 -31.12 -1.30 -21.24
N GLN A 4 -29.97 -0.71 -21.50
CA GLN A 4 -28.66 -1.40 -21.39
C GLN A 4 -28.25 -1.69 -19.93
N LYS A 5 -28.61 -0.81 -18.98
CA LYS A 5 -28.45 -1.04 -17.54
C LYS A 5 -29.35 -2.19 -17.03
N ALA A 6 -30.59 -2.30 -17.58
CA ALA A 6 -31.51 -3.40 -17.24
C ALA A 6 -31.03 -4.75 -17.81
N GLU A 7 -30.51 -4.78 -19.03
CA GLU A 7 -29.95 -5.99 -19.66
C GLU A 7 -28.65 -6.46 -18.98
N ALA A 8 -27.79 -5.53 -18.56
CA ALA A 8 -26.59 -5.87 -17.76
C ALA A 8 -26.97 -6.45 -16.38
N ARG A 9 -28.04 -5.94 -15.74
CA ARG A 9 -28.59 -6.50 -14.49
C ARG A 9 -29.20 -7.90 -14.67
N ALA A 10 -29.85 -8.16 -15.81
CA ALA A 10 -30.50 -9.45 -16.09
C ALA A 10 -29.52 -10.57 -16.49
N ASN A 11 -28.37 -10.23 -17.05
CA ASN A 11 -27.36 -11.20 -17.49
C ASN A 11 -26.33 -11.59 -16.41
N TRP A 12 -26.41 -11.01 -15.21
CA TRP A 12 -25.51 -11.32 -14.11
C TRP A 12 -26.18 -12.28 -13.10
N ALA A 13 -26.55 -13.44 -13.57
CA ALA A 13 -27.12 -14.52 -12.74
C ALA A 13 -26.02 -15.52 -12.38
N GLY A 14 -25.43 -15.37 -11.19
CA GLY A 14 -24.58 -16.44 -10.64
C GLY A 14 -23.64 -16.01 -9.53
N SER A 15 -24.06 -16.22 -8.32
CA SER A 15 -23.37 -16.43 -7.05
C SER A 15 -23.99 -15.53 -5.95
N GLY A 16 -23.78 -15.87 -4.67
CA GLY A 16 -24.32 -15.09 -3.53
C GLY A 16 -23.92 -13.59 -3.52
N GLU A 17 -22.87 -13.21 -4.22
CA GLU A 17 -22.45 -11.82 -4.42
C GLU A 17 -23.48 -10.99 -5.22
N ALA A 18 -24.12 -11.58 -6.23
CA ALA A 18 -25.12 -10.87 -7.05
C ALA A 18 -26.40 -10.49 -6.27
N ALA A 19 -26.82 -11.35 -5.34
CA ALA A 19 -27.98 -11.06 -4.48
C ALA A 19 -27.65 -9.94 -3.47
N THR A 20 -26.42 -9.93 -2.96
CA THR A 20 -25.93 -8.89 -2.03
C THR A 20 -25.80 -7.54 -2.72
N GLU A 21 -25.37 -7.49 -3.98
CA GLU A 21 -25.30 -6.25 -4.75
C GLU A 21 -26.69 -5.64 -5.00
N THR A 22 -27.72 -6.44 -5.23
CA THR A 22 -29.11 -5.97 -5.48
C THR A 22 -29.65 -5.18 -4.28
N ILE A 23 -29.38 -5.61 -3.05
CA ILE A 23 -29.86 -4.94 -1.83
C ILE A 23 -29.34 -3.50 -1.71
N TRP A 24 -28.09 -3.24 -2.15
CA TRP A 24 -27.52 -1.89 -2.10
C TRP A 24 -28.17 -0.94 -3.10
N PHE A 25 -28.57 -1.43 -4.27
CA PHE A 25 -29.31 -0.63 -5.24
C PHE A 25 -30.72 -0.31 -4.72
N GLU A 26 -31.43 -1.27 -4.11
CA GLU A 26 -32.73 -1.05 -3.50
C GLU A 26 -32.66 -0.05 -2.34
N LEU A 27 -31.67 -0.16 -1.47
CA LEU A 27 -31.44 0.80 -0.39
C LEU A 27 -31.10 2.19 -0.93
N ARG A 28 -30.30 2.26 -2.00
CA ARG A 28 -29.97 3.52 -2.67
C ARG A 28 -31.20 4.20 -3.29
N ASP A 29 -32.04 3.42 -3.96
CA ASP A 29 -33.27 3.92 -4.54
C ASP A 29 -34.29 4.41 -3.47
N LYS A 30 -34.32 3.73 -2.31
CA LYS A 30 -35.21 4.06 -1.19
C LYS A 30 -34.73 5.27 -0.37
N HIS A 31 -33.46 5.39 -0.10
CA HIS A 31 -32.93 6.36 0.87
C HIS A 31 -32.11 7.49 0.27
N GLY A 32 -31.72 7.40 -0.98
CA GLY A 32 -30.82 8.34 -1.62
C GLY A 32 -29.34 7.97 -1.41
N ALA A 33 -28.43 8.85 -1.86
CA ALA A 33 -26.99 8.71 -1.58
C ALA A 33 -26.67 9.10 -0.14
N THR A 34 -25.61 8.52 0.40
CA THR A 34 -25.03 8.99 1.65
C THR A 34 -24.28 10.30 1.40
N ASP A 35 -24.50 11.31 2.22
CA ASP A 35 -23.72 12.55 2.20
C ASP A 35 -22.36 12.34 2.84
N PHE A 36 -21.27 12.63 2.11
CA PHE A 36 -19.92 12.41 2.60
C PHE A 36 -19.31 13.70 3.18
N LEU A 37 -19.09 13.71 4.48
CA LEU A 37 -18.57 14.86 5.22
C LEU A 37 -17.03 14.75 5.51
N GLY A 38 -16.43 13.62 5.16
CA GLY A 38 -15.06 13.25 5.61
C GLY A 38 -13.93 14.04 4.95
N TYR A 39 -14.23 14.99 4.06
CA TYR A 39 -13.22 15.95 3.60
C TYR A 39 -12.93 17.02 4.66
N ASP A 40 -13.96 17.43 5.41
CA ASP A 40 -13.91 18.57 6.32
C ASP A 40 -13.87 18.14 7.80
N THR A 41 -14.45 16.97 8.12
CA THR A 41 -14.54 16.49 9.49
C THR A 41 -14.27 15.01 9.64
N GLU A 42 -13.82 14.58 10.79
CA GLU A 42 -13.64 13.18 11.18
C GLU A 42 -14.69 12.72 12.21
N SER A 43 -15.59 13.63 12.61
CA SER A 43 -16.71 13.32 13.49
C SER A 43 -17.97 13.98 12.97
N ALA A 44 -19.08 13.25 13.01
CA ALA A 44 -20.40 13.76 12.60
C ALA A 44 -21.51 13.03 13.35
N GLU A 45 -22.68 13.62 13.35
CA GLU A 45 -23.92 12.94 13.70
C GLU A 45 -24.61 12.44 12.44
N GLY A 46 -25.34 11.34 12.54
CA GLY A 46 -26.12 10.78 11.43
C GLY A 46 -27.30 9.97 11.93
N VAL A 47 -28.13 9.50 11.00
CA VAL A 47 -29.26 8.62 11.28
C VAL A 47 -29.05 7.31 10.55
N ILE A 48 -29.23 6.20 11.24
CA ILE A 48 -29.13 4.86 10.67
C ILE A 48 -30.36 4.60 9.80
N LEU A 49 -30.15 4.52 8.49
CA LEU A 49 -31.21 4.31 7.51
C LEU A 49 -31.53 2.83 7.29
N ALA A 50 -30.51 1.97 7.36
CA ALA A 50 -30.66 0.54 7.20
C ALA A 50 -29.56 -0.22 7.92
N ILE A 51 -29.93 -1.41 8.41
CA ILE A 51 -29.03 -2.42 8.97
C ILE A 51 -29.13 -3.65 8.09
N VAL A 52 -28.02 -4.14 7.57
CA VAL A 52 -27.95 -5.37 6.78
C VAL A 52 -27.15 -6.41 7.57
N LYS A 53 -27.70 -7.60 7.72
CA LYS A 53 -27.10 -8.73 8.37
C LYS A 53 -27.30 -9.97 7.50
N ASP A 54 -26.23 -10.71 7.24
CA ASP A 54 -26.25 -11.95 6.44
C ASP A 54 -26.97 -11.77 5.07
N GLY A 55 -26.81 -10.60 4.44
CA GLY A 55 -27.42 -10.28 3.16
C GLY A 55 -28.91 -9.91 3.20
N ALA A 56 -29.48 -9.69 4.38
CA ALA A 56 -30.89 -9.28 4.56
C ALA A 56 -30.99 -8.00 5.40
N VAL A 57 -31.96 -7.13 5.07
CA VAL A 57 -32.27 -5.96 5.88
C VAL A 57 -32.97 -6.41 7.16
N VAL A 58 -32.49 -5.91 8.30
CA VAL A 58 -33.05 -6.17 9.63
C VAL A 58 -33.35 -4.85 10.33
N GLU A 59 -34.27 -4.87 11.31
CA GLU A 59 -34.63 -3.67 12.06
C GLU A 59 -33.68 -3.35 13.21
N SER A 60 -32.98 -4.36 13.73
CA SER A 60 -32.05 -4.20 14.85
C SER A 60 -30.98 -5.26 14.86
N ALA A 61 -29.87 -4.96 15.57
CA ALA A 61 -28.83 -5.92 15.87
C ALA A 61 -28.37 -5.77 17.33
N ALA A 62 -27.87 -6.86 17.91
CA ALA A 62 -27.46 -6.94 19.31
C ALA A 62 -25.95 -7.16 19.45
N LYS A 63 -25.46 -7.02 20.66
CA LYS A 63 -24.06 -7.24 21.02
C LYS A 63 -23.51 -8.55 20.45
N GLY A 64 -22.31 -8.49 19.86
CA GLY A 64 -21.57 -9.59 19.25
C GLY A 64 -21.93 -9.86 17.80
N GLU A 65 -22.92 -9.17 17.24
CA GLU A 65 -23.33 -9.34 15.84
C GLU A 65 -22.49 -8.47 14.89
N ASN A 66 -22.18 -9.03 13.71
CA ASN A 66 -21.58 -8.30 12.61
C ASN A 66 -22.67 -7.83 11.67
N VAL A 67 -22.64 -6.55 11.34
CA VAL A 67 -23.66 -5.90 10.51
C VAL A 67 -23.04 -4.90 9.57
N GLN A 68 -23.77 -4.54 8.52
CA GLN A 68 -23.45 -3.41 7.65
C GLN A 68 -24.49 -2.31 7.90
N LEU A 69 -24.01 -1.10 8.15
CA LEU A 69 -24.86 0.08 8.36
C LEU A 69 -24.83 1.02 7.16
N VAL A 70 -25.99 1.52 6.80
CA VAL A 70 -26.16 2.64 5.89
C VAL A 70 -26.72 3.82 6.68
N LEU A 71 -26.07 4.99 6.57
CA LEU A 71 -26.48 6.22 7.22
C LEU A 71 -26.80 7.30 6.17
N ASN A 72 -27.56 8.33 6.56
CA ASN A 72 -27.86 9.47 5.70
C ASN A 72 -26.61 10.28 5.36
N GLN A 73 -25.65 10.38 6.28
CA GLN A 73 -24.38 11.07 6.13
C GLN A 73 -23.27 10.40 6.94
N THR A 74 -22.00 10.63 6.55
CA THR A 74 -20.86 9.99 7.20
C THR A 74 -19.56 10.76 7.01
N PRO A 75 -18.66 10.81 8.03
CA PRO A 75 -17.28 11.25 7.87
C PRO A 75 -16.35 10.12 7.41
N PHE A 76 -16.80 8.86 7.37
CA PHE A 76 -15.99 7.71 6.99
C PHE A 76 -15.80 7.63 5.49
N TYR A 77 -14.56 7.63 5.03
CA TYR A 77 -14.21 7.42 3.62
C TYR A 77 -14.48 5.97 3.22
N GLY A 78 -15.28 5.78 2.19
CA GLY A 78 -15.50 4.46 1.60
C GLY A 78 -14.40 4.13 0.60
N GLU A 79 -13.88 2.90 0.65
CA GLU A 79 -12.84 2.42 -0.25
C GLU A 79 -13.11 2.79 -1.70
N SER A 80 -12.16 3.50 -2.31
CA SER A 80 -12.24 3.98 -3.69
C SER A 80 -10.89 4.49 -4.17
N GLY A 81 -10.60 4.42 -5.47
CA GLY A 81 -9.41 5.00 -6.09
C GLY A 81 -8.09 4.45 -5.53
N GLY A 82 -8.09 3.24 -4.95
CA GLY A 82 -6.94 2.63 -4.31
C GLY A 82 -6.74 3.01 -2.84
N GLN A 83 -7.46 3.99 -2.28
CA GLN A 83 -7.46 4.27 -0.85
C GLN A 83 -8.45 3.34 -0.15
N VAL A 84 -7.97 2.59 0.86
CA VAL A 84 -8.81 1.69 1.68
C VAL A 84 -9.80 2.48 2.53
N GLY A 85 -10.91 1.84 2.88
CA GLY A 85 -11.96 2.42 3.71
C GLY A 85 -11.50 2.78 5.10
N ASP A 86 -12.20 3.72 5.74
CA ASP A 86 -11.92 4.11 7.11
C ASP A 86 -12.47 3.13 8.14
N THR A 87 -11.87 3.19 9.31
CA THR A 87 -12.31 2.52 10.53
C THR A 87 -12.60 3.53 11.63
N GLY A 88 -13.27 3.10 12.69
CA GLY A 88 -13.57 3.96 13.83
C GLY A 88 -14.70 3.42 14.69
N VAL A 89 -15.50 4.34 15.25
CA VAL A 89 -16.57 4.00 16.20
C VAL A 89 -17.85 4.70 15.81
N ILE A 90 -18.98 3.99 15.96
CA ILE A 90 -20.33 4.54 15.89
C ILE A 90 -20.99 4.29 17.24
N THR A 91 -21.54 5.35 17.84
CA THR A 91 -22.23 5.28 19.14
C THR A 91 -23.66 5.78 18.98
N THR A 92 -24.62 5.00 19.45
CA THR A 92 -26.03 5.39 19.55
C THR A 92 -26.43 5.53 21.03
N GLU A 93 -27.67 5.91 21.30
CA GLU A 93 -28.18 5.93 22.68
C GLU A 93 -28.18 4.52 23.30
N THR A 94 -28.37 3.47 22.49
CA THR A 94 -28.57 2.10 22.96
C THR A 94 -27.38 1.18 22.74
N GLY A 95 -26.36 1.60 21.96
CA GLY A 95 -25.24 0.73 21.62
C GLY A 95 -23.99 1.44 21.16
N LYS A 96 -22.92 0.64 21.09
CA LYS A 96 -21.62 1.04 20.55
C LYS A 96 -21.12 0.01 19.54
N LEU A 97 -20.63 0.48 18.41
CA LEU A 97 -20.15 -0.37 17.32
C LEU A 97 -18.72 0.04 16.94
N THR A 98 -17.91 -0.95 16.64
CA THR A 98 -16.63 -0.76 15.98
C THR A 98 -16.80 -0.89 14.47
N VAL A 99 -16.42 0.15 13.73
CA VAL A 99 -16.35 0.12 12.27
C VAL A 99 -15.00 -0.47 11.87
N THR A 100 -15.02 -1.62 11.23
CA THR A 100 -13.83 -2.36 10.79
C THR A 100 -13.43 -2.04 9.35
N ASP A 101 -14.38 -1.57 8.54
CA ASP A 101 -14.17 -1.15 7.14
C ASP A 101 -15.34 -0.28 6.68
N THR A 102 -15.09 0.52 5.64
CA THR A 102 -16.12 1.32 4.97
C THR A 102 -15.95 1.18 3.46
N GLN A 103 -17.01 0.81 2.76
CA GLN A 103 -17.00 0.58 1.32
C GLN A 103 -18.07 1.39 0.59
N LYS A 104 -17.78 1.78 -0.65
CA LYS A 104 -18.80 2.35 -1.54
C LYS A 104 -19.56 1.24 -2.24
N ARG A 105 -20.89 1.29 -2.18
CA ARG A 105 -21.82 0.35 -2.81
C ARG A 105 -22.96 1.09 -3.50
N GLY A 106 -23.65 0.42 -4.42
CA GLY A 106 -24.93 0.91 -4.99
C GLY A 106 -24.91 2.32 -5.57
N GLU A 107 -23.83 2.76 -6.20
CA GLU A 107 -23.68 4.08 -6.80
C GLU A 107 -23.92 5.25 -5.81
N GLY A 108 -23.23 5.26 -4.68
CA GLY A 108 -23.24 6.40 -3.75
C GLY A 108 -23.64 6.11 -2.32
N LEU A 109 -23.83 4.86 -1.93
CA LEU A 109 -23.91 4.47 -0.53
C LEU A 109 -22.52 4.26 0.07
N PHE A 110 -22.36 4.73 1.31
CA PHE A 110 -21.22 4.38 2.15
C PHE A 110 -21.71 3.35 3.15
N VAL A 111 -21.20 2.13 3.02
CA VAL A 111 -21.57 0.96 3.82
C VAL A 111 -20.51 0.72 4.86
N HIS A 112 -20.88 0.82 6.15
CA HIS A 112 -20.00 0.65 7.29
C HIS A 112 -20.10 -0.79 7.78
N TYR A 113 -19.01 -1.55 7.70
CA TYR A 113 -18.90 -2.90 8.24
C TYR A 113 -18.58 -2.80 9.73
N CYS A 114 -19.50 -3.27 10.56
CA CYS A 114 -19.46 -3.02 11.99
C CYS A 114 -19.61 -4.32 12.81
N THR A 115 -18.99 -4.31 14.00
CA THR A 115 -19.30 -5.26 15.08
C THR A 115 -19.98 -4.51 16.21
N VAL A 116 -21.12 -5.00 16.70
CA VAL A 116 -21.80 -4.43 17.86
C VAL A 116 -21.05 -4.85 19.13
N GLU A 117 -20.34 -3.92 19.74
CA GLU A 117 -19.52 -4.18 20.94
C GLU A 117 -20.35 -4.15 22.24
N GLU A 118 -21.31 -3.22 22.30
CA GLU A 118 -22.13 -3.00 23.48
C GLU A 118 -23.59 -2.72 23.09
N GLY A 119 -24.53 -3.20 23.88
CA GLY A 119 -25.95 -2.89 23.73
C GLY A 119 -26.59 -3.44 22.46
N SER A 120 -27.34 -2.62 21.79
CA SER A 120 -28.03 -2.93 20.53
C SER A 120 -28.09 -1.69 19.65
N VAL A 121 -28.42 -1.86 18.38
CA VAL A 121 -28.61 -0.79 17.41
C VAL A 121 -29.91 -1.02 16.65
N LYS A 122 -30.63 0.05 16.28
CA LYS A 122 -31.90 -0.02 15.53
C LYS A 122 -31.90 0.96 14.38
N THR A 123 -32.67 0.62 13.34
CA THR A 123 -32.97 1.52 12.24
C THR A 123 -33.72 2.74 12.76
N GLY A 124 -33.36 3.93 12.27
CA GLY A 124 -33.93 5.20 12.69
C GLY A 124 -33.25 5.87 13.90
N GLU A 125 -32.30 5.19 14.55
CA GLU A 125 -31.55 5.81 15.66
C GLU A 125 -30.58 6.88 15.17
N ALA A 126 -30.44 7.93 15.98
CA ALA A 126 -29.36 8.88 15.81
C ALA A 126 -28.03 8.25 16.28
N ALA A 127 -26.98 8.53 15.55
CA ALA A 127 -25.65 7.97 15.78
C ALA A 127 -24.57 9.05 15.73
N ALA A 128 -23.66 9.03 16.69
CA ALA A 128 -22.43 9.78 16.64
C ALA A 128 -21.34 8.93 15.97
N LEU A 129 -20.73 9.46 14.93
CA LEU A 129 -19.72 8.81 14.11
C LEU A 129 -18.35 9.42 14.37
N THR A 130 -17.35 8.61 14.65
CA THR A 130 -15.97 9.07 14.91
C THR A 130 -14.98 8.16 14.17
N VAL A 131 -14.26 8.76 13.23
CA VAL A 131 -13.21 8.07 12.45
C VAL A 131 -11.97 7.87 13.32
N ASP A 132 -11.25 6.78 13.13
CA ASP A 132 -9.91 6.59 13.71
C ASP A 132 -8.95 7.62 13.12
N HIS A 133 -8.74 8.70 13.86
CA HIS A 133 -7.89 9.81 13.47
C HIS A 133 -6.46 9.38 13.12
N ALA A 134 -5.86 8.52 13.94
CA ALA A 134 -4.46 8.12 13.75
C ALA A 134 -4.30 7.29 12.45
N ARG A 135 -5.28 6.44 12.16
CA ARG A 135 -5.30 5.67 10.90
C ARG A 135 -5.57 6.57 9.69
N ARG A 136 -6.55 7.48 9.78
CA ARG A 136 -6.88 8.45 8.72
C ARG A 136 -5.69 9.37 8.40
N ALA A 137 -4.97 9.85 9.41
CA ALA A 137 -3.78 10.67 9.22
C ALA A 137 -2.71 9.95 8.40
N ARG A 138 -2.46 8.65 8.69
CA ARG A 138 -1.54 7.83 7.88
C ARG A 138 -2.02 7.62 6.45
N LEU A 139 -3.32 7.40 6.24
CA LEU A 139 -3.91 7.28 4.90
C LEU A 139 -3.74 8.58 4.10
N ARG A 140 -4.03 9.73 4.71
CA ARG A 140 -3.84 11.04 4.08
C ARG A 140 -2.38 11.28 3.68
N ALA A 141 -1.44 10.95 4.56
CA ALA A 141 0.00 11.07 4.29
C ALA A 141 0.43 10.18 3.12
N ASN A 142 0.06 8.90 3.13
CA ASN A 142 0.36 7.97 2.06
C ASN A 142 -0.30 8.37 0.73
N HIS A 143 -1.54 8.86 0.76
CA HIS A 143 -2.24 9.28 -0.46
C HIS A 143 -1.59 10.52 -1.06
N SER A 144 -1.30 11.53 -0.26
CA SER A 144 -0.63 12.75 -0.73
C SER A 144 0.78 12.46 -1.24
N ALA A 145 1.54 11.59 -0.55
CA ALA A 145 2.85 11.14 -1.03
C ALA A 145 2.78 10.40 -2.37
N THR A 146 1.68 9.66 -2.65
CA THR A 146 1.49 8.99 -3.95
C THR A 146 1.47 10.00 -5.09
N HIS A 147 0.79 11.14 -4.93
CA HIS A 147 0.76 12.22 -5.93
C HIS A 147 2.13 12.87 -6.12
N LEU A 148 2.87 13.12 -5.03
CA LEU A 148 4.23 13.66 -5.13
C LEU A 148 5.19 12.71 -5.85
N LEU A 149 5.13 11.41 -5.54
CA LEU A 149 5.91 10.38 -6.21
C LEU A 149 5.50 10.22 -7.68
N HIS A 150 4.21 10.34 -8.01
CA HIS A 150 3.74 10.27 -9.39
C HIS A 150 4.38 11.35 -10.25
N GLU A 151 4.34 12.61 -9.80
CA GLU A 151 4.95 13.71 -10.54
C GLU A 151 6.49 13.56 -10.61
N ALA A 152 7.15 13.17 -9.50
CA ALA A 152 8.59 12.90 -9.49
C ALA A 152 8.98 11.82 -10.50
N LEU A 153 8.23 10.72 -10.55
CA LEU A 153 8.45 9.65 -11.53
C LEU A 153 8.29 10.15 -12.97
N ARG A 154 7.31 11.01 -13.23
CA ARG A 154 7.12 11.64 -14.55
C ARG A 154 8.24 12.57 -14.95
N GLU A 155 8.75 13.38 -14.01
CA GLU A 155 9.88 14.26 -14.28
C GLU A 155 11.18 13.50 -14.54
N VAL A 156 11.43 12.42 -13.80
CA VAL A 156 12.67 11.61 -13.92
C VAL A 156 12.64 10.64 -15.09
N LEU A 157 11.52 9.94 -15.28
CA LEU A 157 11.43 8.86 -16.26
C LEU A 157 10.77 9.28 -17.58
N GLY A 158 9.99 10.36 -17.56
CA GLY A 158 9.29 10.90 -18.72
C GLY A 158 7.77 10.86 -18.62
N THR A 159 7.11 11.61 -19.51
CA THR A 159 5.65 11.82 -19.51
C THR A 159 4.81 10.60 -19.85
N HIS A 160 5.43 9.50 -20.30
CA HIS A 160 4.77 8.21 -20.55
C HIS A 160 4.37 7.50 -19.25
N VAL A 161 4.94 7.93 -18.09
CA VAL A 161 4.57 7.39 -16.79
C VAL A 161 3.12 7.77 -16.48
N ALA A 162 2.28 6.76 -16.31
CA ALA A 162 0.87 6.90 -15.97
C ALA A 162 0.48 5.83 -14.96
N GLN A 163 -0.43 6.14 -14.05
CA GLN A 163 -0.95 5.18 -13.07
C GLN A 163 -1.60 3.98 -13.77
N LYS A 164 -1.26 2.78 -13.31
CA LYS A 164 -1.87 1.50 -13.69
C LYS A 164 -2.55 0.81 -12.53
N GLY A 165 -2.22 1.19 -11.31
CA GLY A 165 -2.83 0.74 -10.08
C GLY A 165 -2.30 1.52 -8.89
N SER A 166 -3.06 1.54 -7.81
CA SER A 166 -2.69 2.19 -6.56
C SER A 166 -3.25 1.40 -5.38
N LEU A 167 -2.52 1.40 -4.28
CA LEU A 167 -3.02 1.01 -2.96
C LEU A 167 -2.50 2.02 -1.95
N VAL A 168 -3.41 2.66 -1.25
CA VAL A 168 -3.13 3.55 -0.14
C VAL A 168 -3.69 2.91 1.13
N ALA A 169 -2.80 2.31 1.92
CA ALA A 169 -3.09 1.70 3.20
C ALA A 169 -2.40 2.49 4.33
N PRO A 170 -2.80 2.33 5.61
CA PRO A 170 -2.18 3.08 6.71
C PRO A 170 -0.71 2.70 6.95
N GLU A 171 -0.29 1.48 6.54
CA GLU A 171 1.07 0.97 6.73
C GLU A 171 2.01 1.37 5.60
N ARG A 172 1.49 1.55 4.38
CA ARG A 172 2.29 1.83 3.18
C ARG A 172 1.43 2.35 2.03
N LEU A 173 2.08 2.93 1.05
CA LEU A 173 1.53 3.12 -0.28
C LEU A 173 2.17 2.15 -1.29
N ARG A 174 1.41 1.80 -2.32
CA ARG A 174 1.87 1.04 -3.48
C ARG A 174 1.37 1.74 -4.74
N PHE A 175 2.27 1.98 -5.65
CA PHE A 175 1.97 2.70 -6.87
C PHE A 175 2.51 1.96 -8.09
N ASP A 176 1.61 1.53 -8.96
CA ASP A 176 1.92 0.80 -10.19
C ASP A 176 1.86 1.77 -11.37
N VAL A 177 2.92 1.85 -12.15
CA VAL A 177 3.06 2.82 -13.26
C VAL A 177 3.49 2.16 -14.56
N SER A 178 3.09 2.76 -15.68
CA SER A 178 3.62 2.37 -16.99
C SER A 178 5.08 2.76 -17.12
N HIS A 179 5.98 1.78 -17.20
CA HIS A 179 7.40 1.97 -17.51
C HIS A 179 7.99 0.66 -18.04
N PRO A 180 8.76 0.69 -19.16
CA PRO A 180 9.16 -0.53 -19.86
C PRO A 180 10.34 -1.27 -19.23
N LYS A 181 11.15 -0.62 -18.39
CA LYS A 181 12.41 -1.17 -17.83
C LYS A 181 12.46 -1.01 -16.31
N PRO A 182 13.29 -1.78 -15.58
CA PRO A 182 13.57 -1.54 -14.17
C PRO A 182 14.10 -0.12 -13.94
N MET A 183 13.67 0.51 -12.84
CA MET A 183 14.22 1.79 -12.40
C MET A 183 15.55 1.54 -11.72
N THR A 184 16.54 2.37 -12.04
CA THR A 184 17.85 2.30 -11.38
C THR A 184 17.78 2.85 -9.96
N ALA A 185 18.74 2.44 -9.12
CA ALA A 185 18.85 2.98 -7.76
C ALA A 185 19.00 4.51 -7.74
N GLU A 186 19.69 5.07 -8.74
CA GLU A 186 19.86 6.54 -8.86
C GLU A 186 18.55 7.22 -9.26
N GLU A 187 17.79 6.66 -10.21
CA GLU A 187 16.48 7.20 -10.58
C GLU A 187 15.52 7.19 -9.37
N LEU A 188 15.48 6.10 -8.61
CA LEU A 188 14.64 6.00 -7.40
C LEU A 188 15.07 6.99 -6.32
N LYS A 189 16.38 7.18 -6.14
CA LYS A 189 16.92 8.17 -5.20
C LYS A 189 16.49 9.59 -5.58
N ILE A 190 16.62 9.97 -6.85
CA ILE A 190 16.20 11.30 -7.32
C ILE A 190 14.68 11.48 -7.13
N VAL A 191 13.85 10.47 -7.45
CA VAL A 191 12.40 10.50 -7.24
C VAL A 191 12.06 10.73 -5.76
N GLU A 192 12.72 10.02 -4.86
CA GLU A 192 12.52 10.16 -3.43
C GLU A 192 12.96 11.54 -2.91
N GLU A 193 14.12 12.03 -3.36
CA GLU A 193 14.62 13.35 -3.01
C GLU A 193 13.68 14.46 -3.46
N MET A 194 13.19 14.40 -4.70
CA MET A 194 12.23 15.37 -5.24
C MET A 194 10.93 15.41 -4.45
N ALA A 195 10.37 14.25 -4.11
CA ALA A 195 9.16 14.19 -3.29
C ALA A 195 9.39 14.79 -1.88
N ASN A 196 10.52 14.49 -1.25
CA ASN A 196 10.87 15.03 0.06
C ASN A 196 11.15 16.54 0.02
N GLU A 197 11.75 17.08 -1.05
CA GLU A 197 11.90 18.52 -1.25
C GLU A 197 10.55 19.25 -1.20
N ILE A 198 9.49 18.66 -1.78
CA ILE A 198 8.14 19.24 -1.74
C ILE A 198 7.50 19.09 -0.35
N ILE A 199 7.73 17.98 0.33
CA ILE A 199 7.25 17.77 1.70
C ILE A 199 7.78 18.84 2.65
N VAL A 200 9.08 19.13 2.57
CA VAL A 200 9.75 20.13 3.44
C VAL A 200 9.24 21.55 3.21
N GLN A 201 8.67 21.88 2.04
CA GLN A 201 8.07 23.20 1.78
C GLN A 201 6.91 23.51 2.74
N ASN A 202 6.21 22.48 3.25
CA ASN A 202 5.05 22.62 4.13
C ASN A 202 3.99 23.58 3.57
N THR A 203 3.72 23.48 2.27
CA THR A 203 2.71 24.30 1.58
C THR A 203 1.31 23.71 1.74
N PRO A 204 0.25 24.54 1.77
CA PRO A 204 -1.12 24.05 1.81
C PRO A 204 -1.44 23.12 0.64
N VAL A 205 -2.21 22.09 0.91
CA VAL A 205 -2.85 21.26 -0.12
C VAL A 205 -4.21 21.87 -0.44
N VAL A 206 -4.39 22.27 -1.69
CA VAL A 206 -5.59 22.99 -2.14
C VAL A 206 -6.48 22.07 -2.97
N THR A 207 -7.75 22.01 -2.62
CA THR A 207 -8.77 21.30 -3.39
C THR A 207 -9.75 22.30 -3.99
N ARG A 208 -10.05 22.15 -5.29
CA ARG A 208 -11.05 22.96 -6.00
C ARG A 208 -12.02 22.03 -6.73
N LEU A 209 -13.29 22.43 -6.75
CA LEU A 209 -14.32 21.80 -7.58
C LEU A 209 -14.42 22.58 -8.88
N MET A 210 -14.41 21.88 -10.01
CA MET A 210 -14.54 22.49 -11.33
C MET A 210 -15.01 21.47 -12.37
N SER A 211 -15.36 21.93 -13.58
CA SER A 211 -15.67 21.02 -14.68
C SER A 211 -14.43 20.21 -15.10
N VAL A 212 -14.64 19.03 -15.70
CA VAL A 212 -13.55 18.19 -16.24
C VAL A 212 -12.74 18.96 -17.29
N ASP A 213 -13.42 19.74 -18.15
CA ASP A 213 -12.76 20.49 -19.22
C ASP A 213 -11.88 21.60 -18.67
N ASP A 214 -12.34 22.34 -17.66
CA ASP A 214 -11.54 23.37 -16.97
C ASP A 214 -10.33 22.76 -16.26
N ALA A 215 -10.52 21.61 -15.60
CA ALA A 215 -9.45 20.89 -14.93
C ALA A 215 -8.34 20.48 -15.91
N ILE A 216 -8.69 19.95 -17.08
CA ILE A 216 -7.73 19.58 -18.13
C ILE A 216 -7.07 20.82 -18.70
N ALA A 217 -7.81 21.92 -18.91
CA ALA A 217 -7.23 23.19 -19.39
C ALA A 217 -6.22 23.79 -18.42
N GLU A 218 -6.41 23.62 -17.11
CA GLU A 218 -5.44 23.99 -16.07
C GLU A 218 -4.26 23.02 -15.95
N GLY A 219 -4.24 21.94 -16.73
CA GLY A 219 -3.16 20.95 -16.73
C GLY A 219 -3.31 19.88 -15.65
N ALA A 220 -4.50 19.71 -15.07
CA ALA A 220 -4.76 18.62 -14.15
C ALA A 220 -4.65 17.27 -14.85
N MET A 221 -4.01 16.33 -14.18
CA MET A 221 -3.87 14.98 -14.70
C MET A 221 -5.13 14.16 -14.37
N ALA A 222 -5.82 13.69 -15.43
CA ALA A 222 -6.95 12.78 -15.31
C ALA A 222 -6.46 11.34 -15.41
N LEU A 223 -6.95 10.46 -14.54
CA LEU A 223 -6.63 9.03 -14.60
C LEU A 223 -7.32 8.39 -15.79
N PHE A 224 -6.58 7.61 -16.55
CA PHE A 224 -7.10 6.93 -17.74
C PHE A 224 -8.14 5.86 -17.35
N GLY A 225 -9.35 5.96 -17.89
CA GLY A 225 -10.40 4.93 -17.73
C GLY A 225 -11.39 5.18 -16.59
N GLU A 226 -11.24 6.23 -15.81
CA GLU A 226 -12.26 6.63 -14.84
C GLU A 226 -13.40 7.43 -15.52
N LYS A 227 -14.63 7.17 -15.08
CA LYS A 227 -15.81 7.96 -15.50
C LYS A 227 -15.99 9.10 -14.51
N TYR A 228 -15.70 10.30 -14.95
CA TYR A 228 -15.92 11.50 -14.16
C TYR A 228 -17.36 12.02 -14.35
N GLY A 229 -17.92 12.60 -13.28
CA GLY A 229 -19.16 13.38 -13.37
C GLY A 229 -18.93 14.73 -14.04
N ASP A 230 -19.96 15.58 -14.04
CA ASP A 230 -19.86 16.93 -14.62
C ASP A 230 -18.90 17.83 -13.81
N GLU A 231 -18.74 17.57 -12.51
CA GLU A 231 -17.85 18.25 -11.59
C GLU A 231 -16.84 17.29 -10.98
N VAL A 232 -15.57 17.72 -10.89
CA VAL A 232 -14.45 16.94 -10.37
C VAL A 232 -13.68 17.71 -9.30
N ARG A 233 -13.07 16.95 -8.37
CA ARG A 233 -12.13 17.49 -7.38
C ARG A 233 -10.73 17.53 -7.98
N VAL A 234 -10.15 18.71 -8.07
CA VAL A 234 -8.76 18.93 -8.45
C VAL A 234 -7.94 19.21 -7.20
N VAL A 235 -6.97 18.35 -6.91
CA VAL A 235 -6.06 18.48 -5.76
C VAL A 235 -4.73 19.00 -6.26
N SER A 236 -4.28 20.11 -5.68
CA SER A 236 -2.99 20.73 -5.99
C SER A 236 -2.12 20.77 -4.74
N MET A 237 -0.84 20.40 -4.88
CA MET A 237 0.10 20.38 -3.75
C MET A 237 1.53 20.67 -4.17
N GLY A 238 2.27 21.37 -3.29
CA GLY A 238 3.66 21.74 -3.48
C GLY A 238 3.86 22.81 -4.53
N GLN A 239 5.08 23.37 -4.58
CA GLN A 239 5.53 24.29 -5.60
C GLN A 239 6.76 23.70 -6.29
N GLY A 240 6.72 23.60 -7.61
CA GLY A 240 7.85 23.13 -8.40
C GLY A 240 9.05 24.06 -8.25
N LEU A 241 10.22 23.50 -7.96
CA LEU A 241 11.46 24.24 -7.72
C LEU A 241 12.31 24.37 -8.98
N ARG A 242 12.12 23.49 -9.96
CA ARG A 242 12.96 23.39 -11.15
C ARG A 242 12.18 22.88 -12.37
N GLY A 243 12.82 22.88 -13.53
CA GLY A 243 12.27 22.35 -14.77
C GLY A 243 11.02 23.09 -15.26
N SER A 244 10.12 22.38 -15.91
CA SER A 244 8.87 22.91 -16.46
C SER A 244 7.85 23.32 -15.39
N LYS A 245 8.05 22.89 -14.16
CA LYS A 245 7.18 23.16 -13.00
C LYS A 245 7.68 24.34 -12.14
N ALA A 246 8.83 24.94 -12.44
CA ALA A 246 9.35 26.05 -11.65
C ALA A 246 8.30 27.16 -11.46
N GLY A 247 7.98 27.47 -10.20
CA GLY A 247 6.99 28.49 -9.82
C GLY A 247 5.52 28.11 -10.06
N LYS A 248 5.22 26.88 -10.49
CA LYS A 248 3.86 26.35 -10.66
C LYS A 248 3.55 25.31 -9.57
N PRO A 249 2.27 24.97 -9.36
CA PRO A 249 1.94 23.81 -8.53
C PRO A 249 2.70 22.58 -9.00
N TYR A 250 3.30 21.83 -8.04
CA TYR A 250 4.12 20.67 -8.37
C TYR A 250 3.26 19.52 -8.87
N SER A 251 2.26 19.10 -8.09
CA SER A 251 1.27 18.09 -8.49
C SER A 251 -0.10 18.73 -8.62
N VAL A 252 -0.81 18.44 -9.71
CA VAL A 252 -2.20 18.85 -9.97
C VAL A 252 -2.93 17.67 -10.59
N GLU A 253 -3.81 17.03 -9.81
CA GLU A 253 -4.46 15.79 -10.23
C GLU A 253 -5.95 15.76 -9.83
N LEU A 254 -6.74 15.04 -10.64
CA LEU A 254 -8.11 14.71 -10.26
C LEU A 254 -8.09 13.63 -9.20
N CYS A 255 -8.61 13.92 -8.02
CA CYS A 255 -8.60 12.96 -6.92
C CYS A 255 -9.78 13.13 -5.97
N GLY A 256 -10.53 12.03 -5.77
CA GLY A 256 -11.64 11.94 -4.80
C GLY A 256 -11.22 11.40 -3.42
N GLY A 257 -9.93 11.20 -3.16
CA GLY A 257 -9.43 10.69 -1.89
C GLY A 257 -9.27 11.74 -0.80
N THR A 258 -8.80 11.33 0.36
CA THR A 258 -8.48 12.23 1.48
C THR A 258 -6.99 12.56 1.50
N HIS A 259 -6.66 13.81 1.77
CA HIS A 259 -5.30 14.33 1.73
C HIS A 259 -4.93 15.06 3.01
N VAL A 260 -3.63 15.27 3.21
CA VAL A 260 -3.09 16.12 4.28
C VAL A 260 -3.49 17.58 4.05
N SER A 261 -3.48 18.38 5.10
CA SER A 261 -3.78 19.82 5.00
C SER A 261 -2.60 20.61 4.42
N ALA A 262 -1.38 20.19 4.73
CA ALA A 262 -0.16 20.76 4.19
C ALA A 262 0.83 19.64 3.85
N THR A 263 1.73 19.88 2.90
CA THR A 263 2.70 18.88 2.45
C THR A 263 3.61 18.38 3.59
N GLY A 264 3.90 19.23 4.56
CA GLY A 264 4.68 18.87 5.74
C GLY A 264 4.04 17.81 6.64
N ASP A 265 2.71 17.66 6.63
CA ASP A 265 1.99 16.64 7.41
C ASP A 265 2.33 15.20 6.95
N ILE A 266 2.89 15.03 5.75
CA ILE A 266 3.42 13.75 5.25
C ILE A 266 4.64 13.31 6.09
N GLY A 267 5.41 14.28 6.58
CA GLY A 267 6.64 14.10 7.37
C GLY A 267 7.83 13.69 6.53
N LEU A 268 7.86 12.48 6.03
CA LEU A 268 8.94 11.90 5.22
C LEU A 268 8.35 10.85 4.28
N VAL A 269 8.85 10.73 3.07
CA VAL A 269 8.61 9.59 2.20
C VAL A 269 9.89 8.78 1.99
N ARG A 270 9.80 7.44 2.08
CA ARG A 270 10.88 6.50 1.81
C ARG A 270 10.43 5.43 0.83
N VAL A 271 11.06 5.35 -0.33
CA VAL A 271 10.87 4.26 -1.28
C VAL A 271 11.59 3.00 -0.74
N VAL A 272 10.85 1.92 -0.57
CA VAL A 272 11.39 0.67 0.04
C VAL A 272 11.56 -0.45 -0.98
N SER A 273 10.80 -0.44 -2.07
CA SER A 273 10.94 -1.45 -3.12
C SER A 273 10.52 -0.95 -4.49
N GLU A 274 11.10 -1.56 -5.52
CA GLU A 274 10.72 -1.43 -6.91
C GLU A 274 10.70 -2.82 -7.55
N SER A 275 9.65 -3.17 -8.30
CA SER A 275 9.50 -4.50 -8.89
C SER A 275 8.65 -4.48 -10.18
N ALA A 276 8.72 -5.57 -10.96
CA ALA A 276 7.83 -5.79 -12.10
C ALA A 276 6.49 -6.35 -11.63
N VAL A 277 5.40 -5.85 -12.20
CA VAL A 277 4.05 -6.41 -12.04
C VAL A 277 3.63 -7.19 -13.28
N GLY A 278 4.01 -6.69 -14.45
CA GLY A 278 3.71 -7.26 -15.75
C GLY A 278 4.48 -6.56 -16.85
N ALA A 279 4.23 -6.91 -18.09
CA ALA A 279 4.91 -6.29 -19.22
C ALA A 279 4.61 -4.78 -19.28
N GLY A 280 5.65 -3.96 -19.15
CA GLY A 280 5.53 -2.50 -19.20
C GLY A 280 4.92 -1.86 -17.98
N VAL A 281 4.77 -2.57 -16.85
CA VAL A 281 4.25 -2.04 -15.58
C VAL A 281 5.24 -2.28 -14.45
N ARG A 282 5.64 -1.21 -13.78
CA ARG A 282 6.54 -1.21 -12.63
C ARG A 282 5.78 -0.81 -11.37
N ARG A 283 6.11 -1.42 -10.26
CA ARG A 283 5.56 -1.18 -8.93
C ARG A 283 6.58 -0.50 -8.05
N VAL A 284 6.18 0.59 -7.42
CA VAL A 284 6.93 1.26 -6.35
C VAL A 284 6.14 1.11 -5.06
N GLU A 285 6.82 0.69 -3.98
CA GLU A 285 6.25 0.73 -2.63
C GLU A 285 7.03 1.74 -1.79
N ALA A 286 6.30 2.52 -1.02
CA ALA A 286 6.89 3.53 -0.15
C ALA A 286 6.17 3.64 1.19
N LEU A 287 6.87 4.19 2.16
CA LEU A 287 6.41 4.48 3.51
C LEU A 287 6.42 5.98 3.74
N THR A 288 5.56 6.47 4.64
CA THR A 288 5.54 7.88 5.03
C THR A 288 5.65 8.04 6.54
N GLY A 289 6.00 9.23 6.98
CA GLY A 289 5.98 9.67 8.37
C GLY A 289 6.65 8.69 9.33
N GLU A 290 5.91 8.25 10.34
CA GLU A 290 6.43 7.34 11.38
C GLU A 290 6.86 5.98 10.84
N ALA A 291 6.16 5.41 9.85
CA ALA A 291 6.55 4.15 9.24
C ALA A 291 7.90 4.27 8.51
N ALA A 292 8.11 5.37 7.78
CA ALA A 292 9.39 5.66 7.12
C ALA A 292 10.52 5.88 8.14
N ARG A 293 10.26 6.62 9.22
CA ARG A 293 11.21 6.83 10.31
C ARG A 293 11.61 5.53 10.99
N ALA A 294 10.63 4.69 11.32
CA ALA A 294 10.87 3.39 11.94
C ALA A 294 11.70 2.48 11.04
N TYR A 295 11.38 2.42 9.75
CA TYR A 295 12.16 1.68 8.76
C TYR A 295 13.62 2.14 8.71
N LEU A 296 13.88 3.45 8.63
CA LEU A 296 15.24 3.99 8.61
C LEU A 296 15.99 3.67 9.91
N GLY A 297 15.32 3.77 11.06
CA GLY A 297 15.89 3.39 12.37
C GLY A 297 16.29 1.91 12.39
N GLU A 298 15.48 1.02 11.84
CA GLU A 298 15.80 -0.41 11.75
C GLU A 298 17.02 -0.66 10.84
N GLN A 299 17.13 0.04 9.70
CA GLN A 299 18.30 -0.07 8.84
C GLN A 299 19.59 0.42 9.54
N ASP A 300 19.52 1.54 10.28
CA ASP A 300 20.63 2.07 11.05
C ASP A 300 21.10 1.06 12.15
N GLU A 301 20.15 0.48 12.88
CA GLU A 301 20.46 -0.55 13.89
C GLU A 301 21.06 -1.84 13.26
N ARG A 302 20.62 -2.22 12.08
CA ARG A 302 21.22 -3.35 11.33
C ARG A 302 22.68 -3.07 10.99
N VAL A 303 22.99 -1.86 10.50
CA VAL A 303 24.36 -1.46 10.18
C VAL A 303 25.23 -1.42 11.44
N LYS A 304 24.73 -0.86 12.55
CA LYS A 304 25.44 -0.85 13.85
C LYS A 304 25.72 -2.26 14.37
N THR A 305 24.74 -3.15 14.26
CA THR A 305 24.90 -4.56 14.66
C THR A 305 25.97 -5.28 13.83
N LEU A 306 25.98 -5.07 12.50
CA LEU A 306 27.02 -5.59 11.62
C LEU A 306 28.40 -5.02 11.96
N ALA A 307 28.51 -3.72 12.22
CA ALA A 307 29.75 -3.07 12.63
C ALA A 307 30.32 -3.65 13.93
N ALA A 308 29.45 -3.88 14.92
CA ALA A 308 29.82 -4.50 16.18
C ALA A 308 30.31 -5.96 15.98
N ALA A 309 29.62 -6.76 15.18
CA ALA A 309 30.01 -8.13 14.86
C ALA A 309 31.39 -8.21 14.14
N LEU A 310 31.64 -7.24 13.24
CA LEU A 310 32.90 -7.14 12.50
C LEU A 310 33.99 -6.39 13.26
N LYS A 311 33.69 -5.83 14.44
CA LYS A 311 34.59 -5.01 15.29
C LYS A 311 35.19 -3.81 14.54
N VAL A 312 34.37 -3.10 13.79
CA VAL A 312 34.73 -1.90 13.05
C VAL A 312 33.69 -0.78 13.30
N GLN A 313 33.99 0.43 12.83
CA GLN A 313 32.99 1.51 12.82
C GLN A 313 31.94 1.27 11.70
N PRO A 314 30.72 1.80 11.82
CA PRO A 314 29.70 1.66 10.79
C PRO A 314 30.15 2.07 9.38
N ALA A 315 30.96 3.12 9.26
CA ALA A 315 31.52 3.57 7.99
C ALA A 315 32.49 2.57 7.33
N ASP A 316 33.11 1.71 8.12
CA ASP A 316 34.13 0.77 7.66
C ASP A 316 33.58 -0.64 7.34
N VAL A 317 32.27 -0.87 7.56
CA VAL A 317 31.62 -2.18 7.38
C VAL A 317 31.86 -2.74 5.99
N LEU A 318 31.65 -1.94 4.95
CA LEU A 318 31.82 -2.38 3.56
C LEU A 318 33.26 -2.83 3.29
N GLY A 319 34.24 -1.99 3.63
CA GLY A 319 35.65 -2.32 3.43
C GLY A 319 36.09 -3.57 4.19
N ARG A 320 35.56 -3.79 5.41
CA ARG A 320 35.86 -5.01 6.18
C ARG A 320 35.24 -6.26 5.54
N VAL A 321 34.02 -6.17 5.00
CA VAL A 321 33.38 -7.26 4.26
C VAL A 321 34.17 -7.62 3.01
N GLU A 322 34.61 -6.63 2.23
CA GLU A 322 35.45 -6.84 1.03
C GLU A 322 36.76 -7.53 1.40
N ALA A 323 37.45 -7.05 2.45
CA ALA A 323 38.69 -7.68 2.94
C ALA A 323 38.46 -9.14 3.36
N LEU A 324 37.35 -9.45 4.06
CA LEU A 324 37.03 -10.82 4.46
C LEU A 324 36.74 -11.72 3.25
N LEU A 325 36.10 -11.22 2.22
CA LEU A 325 35.83 -11.96 0.98
C LEU A 325 37.13 -12.28 0.24
N ASP A 326 38.09 -11.36 0.21
CA ASP A 326 39.40 -11.59 -0.42
C ASP A 326 40.27 -12.55 0.40
N GLU A 327 40.26 -12.41 1.73
CA GLU A 327 40.93 -13.36 2.62
C GLU A 327 40.39 -14.79 2.47
N ARG A 328 39.06 -14.94 2.41
CA ARG A 328 38.41 -16.23 2.13
C ARG A 328 38.88 -16.82 0.81
N ARG A 329 38.89 -16.05 -0.29
CA ARG A 329 39.36 -16.50 -1.60
C ARG A 329 40.81 -16.97 -1.58
N LYS A 330 41.67 -16.25 -0.83
CA LYS A 330 43.08 -16.61 -0.65
C LYS A 330 43.21 -17.94 0.09
N LEU A 331 42.52 -18.08 1.22
CA LEU A 331 42.53 -19.30 2.03
C LEU A 331 41.98 -20.52 1.27
N GLU A 332 40.93 -20.35 0.46
CA GLU A 332 40.40 -21.43 -0.40
C GLU A 332 41.42 -21.91 -1.43
N ARG A 333 42.22 -20.99 -2.01
CA ARG A 333 43.33 -21.36 -2.92
C ARG A 333 44.44 -22.09 -2.19
N GLU A 334 44.88 -21.55 -1.04
CA GLU A 334 45.93 -22.19 -0.23
C GLU A 334 45.51 -23.58 0.25
N LEU A 335 44.26 -23.76 0.67
CA LEU A 335 43.71 -25.06 1.06
C LEU A 335 43.71 -26.04 -0.13
N THR A 336 43.35 -25.58 -1.31
CA THR A 336 43.32 -26.39 -2.53
C THR A 336 44.74 -26.84 -2.90
N GLU A 337 45.74 -25.95 -2.80
CA GLU A 337 47.13 -26.27 -3.07
C GLU A 337 47.72 -27.23 -2.00
N ALA A 338 47.36 -26.99 -0.73
CA ALA A 338 47.78 -27.89 0.35
C ALA A 338 47.22 -29.31 0.15
N LYS A 339 45.94 -29.42 -0.20
CA LYS A 339 45.30 -30.72 -0.53
C LYS A 339 46.00 -31.42 -1.70
N LYS A 340 46.35 -30.69 -2.78
CA LYS A 340 47.07 -31.22 -3.93
C LYS A 340 48.48 -31.73 -3.50
N LYS A 341 49.20 -30.96 -2.71
CA LYS A 341 50.53 -31.37 -2.19
C LYS A 341 50.43 -32.61 -1.31
N LEU A 342 49.42 -32.72 -0.47
CA LEU A 342 49.18 -33.88 0.38
C LEU A 342 48.87 -35.14 -0.44
N ALA A 343 48.04 -35.03 -1.46
CA ALA A 343 47.71 -36.12 -2.37
C ALA A 343 48.95 -36.62 -3.13
N LEU A 344 49.77 -35.69 -3.63
CA LEU A 344 51.04 -36.04 -4.30
C LEU A 344 52.09 -36.63 -3.35
N ALA A 345 52.11 -36.22 -2.09
CA ALA A 345 53.03 -36.79 -1.08
C ALA A 345 52.57 -38.19 -0.59
N GLY A 346 51.25 -38.45 -0.61
CA GLY A 346 50.70 -39.77 -0.24
C GLY A 346 50.96 -40.85 -1.29
N ASP A 347 51.08 -40.50 -2.57
CA ASP A 347 51.43 -41.43 -3.64
C ASP A 347 52.94 -41.85 -3.68
N GLY A 348 53.77 -41.08 -2.98
CA GLY A 348 55.24 -41.33 -2.90
C GLY A 348 55.65 -42.34 -1.87
N GLN A 349 54.82 -42.84 -0.96
CA GLN A 349 55.15 -43.77 0.11
C GLN A 349 54.60 -45.19 -0.05
N ASN A 350 53.92 -45.54 -1.13
CA ASN A 350 53.48 -46.91 -1.40
C ASN A 350 54.39 -47.62 -2.46
N GLY A 351 55.69 -47.48 -2.30
CA GLY A 351 56.68 -48.15 -3.11
C GLY A 351 57.70 -48.98 -2.28
N SER A 352 57.24 -49.83 -1.36
CA SER A 352 58.06 -51.00 -0.93
C SER A 352 57.21 -51.99 -0.13
N GLY A 353 56.83 -53.05 -0.77
CA GLY A 353 56.61 -54.39 -0.25
C GLY A 353 55.80 -54.61 0.98
N ASP A 354 54.58 -55.12 0.79
CA ASP A 354 54.34 -56.40 1.44
C ASP A 354 53.18 -57.14 0.73
N ALA A 355 53.34 -58.44 0.61
CA ALA A 355 52.52 -59.34 -0.17
C ALA A 355 51.05 -59.40 0.35
N ALA A 356 50.14 -59.33 -0.55
CA ALA A 356 48.73 -59.63 -0.33
C ALA A 356 48.58 -61.04 0.23
N ARG A 357 48.16 -61.19 1.48
CA ARG A 357 47.60 -62.42 2.04
C ARG A 357 46.07 -62.42 1.76
N ASP A 358 45.71 -63.32 0.87
CA ASP A 358 44.32 -63.65 0.60
C ASP A 358 43.70 -64.32 1.82
N ILE A 359 42.70 -63.70 2.44
CA ILE A 359 41.77 -64.34 3.37
C ILE A 359 40.37 -64.10 2.82
N GLY A 360 39.86 -65.17 2.16
CA GLY A 360 38.53 -65.24 1.63
C GLY A 360 37.43 -65.01 2.68
N GLY A 361 36.34 -64.49 2.26
CA GLY A 361 35.06 -64.68 2.95
C GLY A 361 34.25 -63.40 3.13
N GLY A 362 33.17 -63.32 2.39
CA GLY A 362 31.94 -62.78 2.93
C GLY A 362 31.50 -61.40 2.47
N TRP A 363 30.78 -61.34 1.40
CA TRP A 363 29.85 -60.27 1.04
C TRP A 363 28.66 -60.25 2.00
N TYR A 364 28.32 -59.08 2.59
CA TYR A 364 27.01 -58.80 3.12
C TYR A 364 26.55 -57.43 2.63
N PRO A 365 25.42 -57.36 1.97
CA PRO A 365 24.78 -56.11 1.66
C PRO A 365 23.78 -55.73 2.76
N GLY A 366 23.76 -54.55 3.24
CA GLY A 366 22.77 -54.04 4.21
C GLY A 366 22.80 -52.54 4.25
N SER A 367 21.89 -52.02 3.74
CA SER A 367 20.57 -51.44 3.88
C SER A 367 20.61 -49.95 4.21
N SER A 368 20.08 -49.22 3.28
CA SER A 368 19.60 -47.83 3.41
C SER A 368 18.70 -47.61 4.64
N ARG A 369 18.91 -46.50 5.34
CA ARG A 369 17.83 -45.75 5.96
C ARG A 369 18.06 -44.24 5.82
N ARG A 370 17.13 -43.60 5.18
CA ARG A 370 16.88 -42.15 5.23
C ARG A 370 16.38 -41.77 6.64
N ILE A 371 16.84 -40.67 7.16
CA ILE A 371 16.05 -39.68 7.85
C ILE A 371 16.47 -38.31 7.31
#